data_ffe04d56ad86a8efff4fd58a2d78daa2
#
_entry.id   ffe04d56ad86a8efff4fd58a2d78daa2
#
_cell.length_a   1.000
_cell.length_b   1.000
_cell.length_c   1.000
_cell.angle_alpha   90.00
_cell.angle_beta   90.00
_cell.angle_gamma   90.00
#
_symmetry.space_group_name_H-M   'P 1'
#
loop_
_entity.id
_entity.type
_entity.pdbx_description
1 polymer ?
#
loop_
_entity_poly.entity_id
_entity_poly.type
_entity_poly.pdbx_seq_one_letter_code
_entity_poly.pdbx_strand_id
1 'polypeptide(L)'
;MPNLHDIERRINSVTSTKQITRTMEMVAAAKIRRATDRVFNALPWANCISDMLISTAKYAPLDSEPLLITHDEVKRAVVVVVTSDRGLAGGFNSNVLREAEKLIKAKEKQGIEVEVIACGKKAIGYFNYRGVKPIFEFRDLSADPT
;
A
#
# COMPACT_ATOMS: atom_id res chain seq x y z
N MET A 1 -28.98 28.69 -26.56
CA MET A 1 -27.57 28.94 -26.90
C MET A 1 -26.87 29.40 -25.64
N PRO A 2 -25.66 28.89 -25.32
CA PRO A 2 -24.94 29.36 -24.14
C PRO A 2 -24.63 30.87 -24.33
N ASN A 3 -24.93 31.64 -23.31
CA ASN A 3 -24.67 33.08 -23.29
C ASN A 3 -23.16 33.32 -23.16
N LEU A 4 -22.61 34.39 -23.71
CA LEU A 4 -21.21 34.79 -23.61
C LEU A 4 -20.73 34.74 -22.15
N HIS A 5 -21.56 35.18 -21.24
CA HIS A 5 -21.30 35.17 -19.80
C HIS A 5 -21.15 33.78 -19.21
N ASP A 6 -21.85 32.75 -19.72
CA ASP A 6 -21.71 31.37 -19.30
C ASP A 6 -20.38 30.79 -19.80
N ILE A 7 -19.93 31.17 -20.97
CA ILE A 7 -18.64 30.80 -21.53
C ILE A 7 -17.49 31.39 -20.70
N GLU A 8 -17.58 32.69 -20.37
CA GLU A 8 -16.58 33.34 -19.51
C GLU A 8 -16.48 32.67 -18.12
N ARG A 9 -17.62 32.35 -17.49
CA ARG A 9 -17.63 31.60 -16.22
C ARG A 9 -16.96 30.25 -16.35
N ARG A 10 -17.20 29.51 -17.43
CA ARG A 10 -16.54 28.23 -17.69
C ARG A 10 -15.03 28.37 -17.87
N ILE A 11 -14.58 29.38 -18.62
CA ILE A 11 -13.15 29.65 -18.80
C ILE A 11 -12.48 29.95 -17.46
N ASN A 12 -13.09 30.83 -16.66
CA ASN A 12 -12.57 31.17 -15.33
C ASN A 12 -12.52 29.94 -14.38
N SER A 13 -13.57 29.11 -14.38
CA SER A 13 -13.63 27.88 -13.60
C SER A 13 -12.54 26.88 -14.02
N VAL A 14 -12.37 26.66 -15.33
CA VAL A 14 -11.35 25.76 -15.86
C VAL A 14 -9.94 26.28 -15.58
N THR A 15 -9.74 27.61 -15.70
CA THR A 15 -8.44 28.23 -15.37
C THR A 15 -8.08 28.06 -13.90
N SER A 16 -9.04 28.27 -13.00
CA SER A 16 -8.85 28.02 -11.56
C SER A 16 -8.54 26.55 -11.27
N THR A 17 -9.28 25.63 -11.90
CA THR A 17 -9.03 24.19 -11.76
C THR A 17 -7.63 23.80 -12.27
N LYS A 18 -7.17 24.38 -13.38
CA LYS A 18 -5.81 24.19 -13.90
C LYS A 18 -4.74 24.63 -12.89
N GLN A 19 -4.94 25.78 -12.25
CA GLN A 19 -3.99 26.26 -11.23
C GLN A 19 -3.95 25.33 -10.01
N ILE A 20 -5.11 24.88 -9.53
CA ILE A 20 -5.20 23.94 -8.41
C ILE A 20 -4.48 22.64 -8.75
N THR A 21 -4.74 22.05 -9.93
CA THR A 21 -4.11 20.79 -10.35
C THR A 21 -2.59 20.93 -10.46
N ARG A 22 -2.10 22.04 -10.99
CA ARG A 22 -0.65 22.32 -11.08
C ARG A 22 -0.01 22.45 -9.70
N THR A 23 -0.70 23.09 -8.76
CA THR A 23 -0.21 23.16 -7.37
C THR A 23 -0.19 21.79 -6.71
N MET A 24 -1.22 20.97 -6.93
CA MET A 24 -1.26 19.58 -6.43
C MET A 24 -0.11 18.73 -7.02
N GLU A 25 0.20 18.91 -8.29
CA GLU A 25 1.33 18.24 -8.95
C GLU A 25 2.66 18.60 -8.28
N MET A 26 2.91 19.88 -8.03
CA MET A 26 4.14 20.34 -7.35
C MET A 26 4.25 19.76 -5.93
N VAL A 27 3.17 19.76 -5.17
CA VAL A 27 3.14 19.18 -3.81
C VAL A 27 3.37 17.66 -3.86
N ALA A 28 2.75 16.97 -4.82
CA ALA A 28 2.94 15.54 -5.00
C ALA A 28 4.39 15.20 -5.36
N ALA A 29 4.99 15.95 -6.29
CA ALA A 29 6.39 15.78 -6.69
C ALA A 29 7.34 15.95 -5.50
N ALA A 30 7.13 16.97 -4.66
CA ALA A 30 7.94 17.19 -3.46
C ALA A 30 7.81 16.04 -2.45
N LYS A 31 6.60 15.47 -2.30
CA LYS A 31 6.38 14.31 -1.42
C LYS A 31 7.04 13.04 -1.95
N ILE A 32 6.94 12.79 -3.26
CA ILE A 32 7.60 11.66 -3.91
C ILE A 32 9.10 11.73 -3.69
N ARG A 33 9.71 12.90 -3.92
CA ARG A 33 11.15 13.08 -3.71
C ARG A 33 11.57 12.72 -2.28
N ARG A 34 10.87 13.26 -1.27
CA ARG A 34 11.16 12.93 0.14
C ARG A 34 11.01 11.44 0.44
N ALA A 35 9.97 10.80 -0.08
CA ALA A 35 9.75 9.36 0.11
C ALA A 35 10.87 8.54 -0.56
N THR A 36 11.27 8.92 -1.78
CA THR A 36 12.35 8.28 -2.51
C THR A 36 13.69 8.43 -1.80
N ASP A 37 14.01 9.63 -1.29
CA ASP A 37 15.22 9.87 -0.51
C ASP A 37 15.27 8.99 0.76
N ARG A 38 14.14 8.82 1.45
CA ARG A 38 14.06 7.91 2.62
C ARG A 38 14.33 6.46 2.24
N VAL A 39 13.75 5.98 1.14
CA VAL A 39 14.00 4.61 0.65
C VAL A 39 15.48 4.41 0.32
N PHE A 40 16.09 5.34 -0.44
CA PHE A 40 17.52 5.23 -0.79
C PHE A 40 18.43 5.27 0.44
N ASN A 41 18.09 6.05 1.46
CA ASN A 41 18.87 6.09 2.71
C ASN A 41 18.72 4.80 3.54
N ALA A 42 17.58 4.11 3.46
CA ALA A 42 17.34 2.86 4.19
C ALA A 42 17.92 1.62 3.49
N LEU A 43 18.05 1.64 2.14
CA LEU A 43 18.50 0.50 1.35
C LEU A 43 19.85 -0.08 1.77
N PRO A 44 20.92 0.69 2.03
CA PRO A 44 22.22 0.14 2.43
C PRO A 44 22.11 -0.66 3.73
N TRP A 45 21.34 -0.17 4.69
CA TRP A 45 21.11 -0.84 5.96
C TRP A 45 20.29 -2.13 5.79
N ALA A 46 19.23 -2.08 4.99
CA ALA A 46 18.40 -3.24 4.69
C ALA A 46 19.19 -4.34 3.98
N ASN A 47 20.05 -3.98 3.02
CA ASN A 47 20.92 -4.92 2.32
C ASN A 47 21.93 -5.56 3.30
N CYS A 48 22.58 -4.76 4.14
CA CYS A 48 23.54 -5.25 5.13
C CYS A 48 22.90 -6.26 6.08
N ILE A 49 21.70 -5.98 6.61
CA ILE A 49 20.96 -6.91 7.47
C ILE A 49 20.59 -8.19 6.71
N SER A 50 20.13 -8.07 5.46
CA SER A 50 19.81 -9.24 4.64
C SER A 50 21.02 -10.13 4.43
N ASP A 51 22.18 -9.56 4.12
CA ASP A 51 23.43 -10.30 3.95
C ASP A 51 23.89 -10.97 5.25
N MET A 52 23.76 -10.28 6.38
CA MET A 52 24.04 -10.85 7.71
C MET A 52 23.11 -12.02 8.02
N LEU A 53 21.82 -11.88 7.78
CA LEU A 53 20.83 -12.95 8.00
C LEU A 53 21.14 -14.18 7.12
N ILE A 54 21.41 -13.99 5.84
CA ILE A 54 21.78 -15.06 4.91
C ILE A 54 23.06 -15.76 5.37
N SER A 55 24.06 -15.00 5.82
CA SER A 55 25.31 -15.54 6.30
C SER A 55 25.12 -16.33 7.59
N THR A 56 24.34 -15.81 8.54
CA THR A 56 24.05 -16.46 9.81
C THR A 56 23.23 -17.75 9.62
N ALA A 57 22.20 -17.70 8.76
CA ALA A 57 21.35 -18.85 8.46
C ALA A 57 22.11 -20.04 7.86
N LYS A 58 23.27 -19.81 7.20
CA LYS A 58 24.12 -20.89 6.69
C LYS A 58 24.78 -21.73 7.81
N TYR A 59 24.99 -21.14 8.98
CA TYR A 59 25.72 -21.76 10.09
C TYR A 59 24.83 -22.01 11.30
N ALA A 60 23.62 -21.45 11.35
CA ALA A 60 22.68 -21.69 12.42
C ALA A 60 22.00 -23.05 12.24
N PRO A 61 21.80 -23.82 13.33
CA PRO A 61 20.95 -25.02 13.27
C PRO A 61 19.52 -24.56 13.02
N LEU A 62 18.99 -24.87 11.83
CA LEU A 62 17.68 -24.41 11.35
C LEU A 62 16.54 -24.83 12.28
N ASP A 63 16.72 -25.95 13.03
CA ASP A 63 15.71 -26.50 13.91
C ASP A 63 15.58 -25.75 15.25
N SER A 64 16.52 -24.88 15.58
CA SER A 64 16.52 -24.13 16.85
C SER A 64 15.82 -22.78 16.79
N GLU A 65 15.64 -22.25 15.57
CA GLU A 65 15.11 -20.90 15.38
C GLU A 65 13.68 -20.94 14.81
N PRO A 66 12.65 -20.56 15.60
CA PRO A 66 11.23 -20.68 15.18
C PRO A 66 10.90 -19.99 13.87
N LEU A 67 11.60 -18.90 13.52
CA LEU A 67 11.39 -18.16 12.28
C LEU A 67 12.06 -18.81 11.04
N LEU A 68 12.96 -19.75 11.23
CA LEU A 68 13.63 -20.50 10.15
C LEU A 68 13.02 -21.88 9.91
N ILE A 69 12.12 -22.34 10.78
CA ILE A 69 11.45 -23.63 10.64
C ILE A 69 10.49 -23.59 9.45
N THR A 70 10.67 -24.52 8.53
CA THR A 70 9.71 -24.71 7.44
C THR A 70 8.53 -25.55 7.95
N HIS A 71 7.32 -25.03 7.83
CA HIS A 71 6.12 -25.76 8.20
C HIS A 71 5.72 -26.72 7.08
N ASP A 72 5.50 -27.98 7.42
CA ASP A 72 5.01 -29.01 6.47
C ASP A 72 3.61 -28.66 5.94
N GLU A 73 2.77 -28.05 6.77
CA GLU A 73 1.42 -27.64 6.44
C GLU A 73 1.15 -26.20 6.90
N VAL A 74 0.84 -25.32 5.94
CA VAL A 74 0.47 -23.92 6.22
C VAL A 74 -1.03 -23.88 6.49
N LYS A 75 -1.43 -23.68 7.74
CA LYS A 75 -2.85 -23.61 8.16
C LYS A 75 -3.40 -22.18 8.16
N ARG A 76 -2.55 -21.19 8.44
CA ARG A 76 -2.93 -19.77 8.47
C ARG A 76 -1.95 -18.92 7.68
N ALA A 77 -2.47 -17.91 7.02
CA ALA A 77 -1.67 -16.92 6.30
C ALA A 77 -2.19 -15.50 6.59
N VAL A 78 -1.28 -14.56 6.66
CA VAL A 78 -1.62 -13.14 6.82
C VAL A 78 -1.33 -12.43 5.51
N VAL A 79 -2.32 -11.72 4.99
CA VAL A 79 -2.18 -10.90 3.77
C VAL A 79 -2.15 -9.42 4.17
N VAL A 80 -1.00 -8.79 3.97
CA VAL A 80 -0.84 -7.35 4.21
C VAL A 80 -1.19 -6.60 2.93
N VAL A 81 -2.24 -5.79 2.98
CA VAL A 81 -2.74 -5.04 1.82
C VAL A 81 -2.42 -3.56 1.99
N VAL A 82 -1.51 -3.05 1.18
CA VAL A 82 -1.04 -1.66 1.24
C VAL A 82 -1.69 -0.84 0.13
N THR A 83 -2.49 0.14 0.52
CA THR A 83 -3.15 1.10 -0.38
C THR A 83 -2.88 2.53 0.07
N SER A 84 -3.37 3.49 -0.70
CA SER A 84 -3.27 4.90 -0.31
C SER A 84 -4.38 5.30 0.68
N ASP A 85 -4.08 6.34 1.47
CA ASP A 85 -5.10 7.02 2.30
C ASP A 85 -5.98 7.96 1.48
N ARG A 86 -5.44 8.51 0.38
CA ARG A 86 -6.11 9.47 -0.48
C ARG A 86 -6.50 8.86 -1.82
N GLY A 87 -7.44 9.48 -2.49
CA GLY A 87 -7.81 9.15 -3.86
C GLY A 87 -6.90 9.83 -4.90
N LEU A 88 -7.38 9.89 -6.13
CA LEU A 88 -6.67 10.45 -7.29
C LEU A 88 -5.38 9.70 -7.65
N ALA A 89 -5.34 8.40 -7.40
CA ALA A 89 -4.23 7.51 -7.71
C ALA A 89 -4.52 6.59 -8.93
N GLY A 90 -5.40 7.02 -9.83
CA GLY A 90 -5.82 6.22 -10.99
C GLY A 90 -6.37 4.85 -10.56
N GLY A 91 -5.97 3.80 -11.25
CA GLY A 91 -6.35 2.41 -10.96
C GLY A 91 -5.56 1.73 -9.84
N PHE A 92 -4.59 2.39 -9.22
CA PHE A 92 -3.70 1.79 -8.24
C PHE A 92 -4.45 1.03 -7.13
N ASN A 93 -5.29 1.73 -6.38
CA ASN A 93 -6.01 1.12 -5.25
C ASN A 93 -6.91 -0.04 -5.68
N SER A 94 -7.66 0.15 -6.78
CA SER A 94 -8.56 -0.88 -7.30
C SER A 94 -7.83 -2.12 -7.78
N ASN A 95 -6.66 -1.97 -8.39
CA ASN A 95 -5.86 -3.08 -8.86
C ASN A 95 -5.25 -3.86 -7.69
N VAL A 96 -4.69 -3.17 -6.68
CA VAL A 96 -4.15 -3.80 -5.48
C VAL A 96 -5.24 -4.60 -4.75
N LEU A 97 -6.42 -4.01 -4.55
CA LEU A 97 -7.52 -4.67 -3.86
C LEU A 97 -8.04 -5.89 -4.64
N ARG A 98 -8.10 -5.81 -5.96
CA ARG A 98 -8.49 -6.95 -6.80
C ARG A 98 -7.49 -8.10 -6.72
N GLU A 99 -6.20 -7.81 -6.75
CA GLU A 99 -5.17 -8.83 -6.60
C GLU A 99 -5.15 -9.43 -5.20
N ALA A 100 -5.34 -8.61 -4.16
CA ALA A 100 -5.50 -9.09 -2.79
C ALA A 100 -6.68 -10.06 -2.65
N GLU A 101 -7.86 -9.72 -3.20
CA GLU A 101 -9.01 -10.65 -3.20
C GLU A 101 -8.72 -11.97 -3.92
N LYS A 102 -8.05 -11.92 -5.07
CA LYS A 102 -7.67 -13.14 -5.79
C LYS A 102 -6.75 -14.01 -4.96
N LEU A 103 -5.75 -13.40 -4.31
CA LEU A 103 -4.81 -14.10 -3.46
C LEU A 103 -5.51 -14.75 -2.27
N ILE A 104 -6.37 -13.99 -1.57
CA ILE A 104 -7.16 -14.48 -0.43
C ILE A 104 -8.00 -15.70 -0.86
N LYS A 105 -8.79 -15.56 -1.91
CA LYS A 105 -9.63 -16.66 -2.42
C LYS A 105 -8.81 -17.87 -2.87
N ALA A 106 -7.62 -17.66 -3.41
CA ALA A 106 -6.75 -18.76 -3.82
C ALA A 106 -6.22 -19.55 -2.61
N LYS A 107 -5.90 -18.84 -1.51
CA LYS A 107 -5.45 -19.46 -0.26
C LYS A 107 -6.59 -20.18 0.47
N GLU A 108 -7.75 -19.56 0.56
CA GLU A 108 -8.95 -20.18 1.15
C GLU A 108 -9.35 -21.48 0.43
N LYS A 109 -9.25 -21.52 -0.92
CA LYS A 109 -9.46 -22.75 -1.70
C LYS A 109 -8.46 -23.87 -1.39
N GLN A 110 -7.29 -23.53 -0.87
CA GLN A 110 -6.28 -24.49 -0.40
C GLN A 110 -6.54 -24.94 1.05
N GLY A 111 -7.63 -24.50 1.69
CA GLY A 111 -7.94 -24.79 3.08
C GLY A 111 -7.16 -23.96 4.09
N ILE A 112 -6.50 -22.90 3.64
CA ILE A 112 -5.71 -21.99 4.48
C ILE A 112 -6.63 -20.88 5.01
N GLU A 113 -6.66 -20.69 6.32
CA GLU A 113 -7.32 -19.56 6.96
C GLU A 113 -6.54 -18.28 6.66
N VAL A 114 -7.22 -17.24 6.12
CA VAL A 114 -6.55 -16.00 5.73
C VAL A 114 -7.01 -14.85 6.60
N GLU A 115 -6.06 -14.22 7.26
CA GLU A 115 -6.24 -12.98 8.00
C GLU A 115 -5.73 -11.80 7.18
N VAL A 116 -6.34 -10.62 7.33
CA VAL A 116 -6.00 -9.42 6.56
C VAL A 116 -5.49 -8.33 7.48
N ILE A 117 -4.36 -7.73 7.11
CA ILE A 117 -3.89 -6.46 7.66
C ILE A 117 -4.11 -5.39 6.59
N ALA A 118 -4.88 -4.35 6.91
CA ALA A 118 -5.20 -3.28 5.99
C ALA A 118 -4.40 -2.01 6.28
N CYS A 119 -3.55 -1.63 5.34
CA CYS A 119 -2.77 -0.40 5.37
C CYS A 119 -3.35 0.61 4.37
N GLY A 120 -3.76 1.78 4.88
CA GLY A 120 -4.38 2.85 4.11
C GLY A 120 -5.91 2.85 4.16
N LYS A 121 -6.47 4.06 4.19
CA LYS A 121 -7.94 4.27 4.32
C LYS A 121 -8.74 3.59 3.22
N LYS A 122 -8.15 3.40 2.03
CA LYS A 122 -8.84 2.75 0.90
C LYS A 122 -8.99 1.24 1.10
N ALA A 123 -7.96 0.56 1.63
CA ALA A 123 -8.06 -0.86 1.97
C ALA A 123 -9.03 -1.08 3.14
N ILE A 124 -8.91 -0.29 4.20
CA ILE A 124 -9.79 -0.37 5.36
C ILE A 124 -11.25 -0.22 4.97
N GLY A 125 -11.59 0.84 4.22
CA GLY A 125 -12.96 1.06 3.77
C GLY A 125 -13.48 -0.06 2.86
N TYR A 126 -12.62 -0.60 2.00
CA TYR A 126 -12.99 -1.68 1.11
C TYR A 126 -13.31 -2.98 1.86
N PHE A 127 -12.43 -3.43 2.75
CA PHE A 127 -12.64 -4.68 3.48
C PHE A 127 -13.82 -4.57 4.46
N ASN A 128 -13.97 -3.44 5.14
CA ASN A 128 -15.13 -3.19 5.99
C ASN A 128 -16.45 -3.24 5.20
N TYR A 129 -16.49 -2.66 3.99
CA TYR A 129 -17.66 -2.75 3.12
C TYR A 129 -17.97 -4.19 2.68
N ARG A 130 -16.93 -5.02 2.49
CA ARG A 130 -17.06 -6.44 2.12
C ARG A 130 -17.39 -7.35 3.31
N GLY A 131 -17.48 -6.82 4.52
CA GLY A 131 -17.71 -7.60 5.74
C GLY A 131 -16.49 -8.39 6.22
N VAL A 132 -15.32 -8.15 5.64
CA VAL A 132 -14.05 -8.71 6.10
C VAL A 132 -13.45 -7.74 7.12
N LYS A 133 -13.33 -8.17 8.38
CA LYS A 133 -12.73 -7.35 9.44
C LYS A 133 -11.24 -7.59 9.47
N PRO A 134 -10.40 -6.57 9.12
CA PRO A 134 -8.95 -6.69 9.26
C PRO A 134 -8.54 -6.90 10.72
N ILE A 135 -7.51 -7.74 10.96
CA ILE A 135 -6.96 -7.93 12.31
C ILE A 135 -6.21 -6.70 12.80
N PHE A 136 -5.57 -5.96 11.87
CA PHE A 136 -4.95 -4.67 12.13
C PHE A 136 -5.28 -3.67 11.03
N GLU A 137 -5.47 -2.42 11.42
CA GLU A 137 -5.71 -1.28 10.54
C GLU A 137 -4.64 -0.22 10.76
N PHE A 138 -3.95 0.18 9.69
CA PHE A 138 -2.97 1.26 9.72
C PHE A 138 -3.42 2.40 8.81
N ARG A 139 -3.46 3.60 9.36
CA ARG A 139 -3.87 4.82 8.65
C ARG A 139 -2.75 5.84 8.68
N ASP A 140 -2.72 6.69 7.66
CA ASP A 140 -1.82 7.84 7.57
C ASP A 140 -0.31 7.49 7.63
N LEU A 141 0.07 6.22 7.33
CA LEU A 141 1.46 5.76 7.28
C LEU A 141 2.34 6.58 6.33
N SER A 142 1.73 7.18 5.30
CA SER A 142 2.45 8.03 4.34
C SER A 142 2.73 9.44 4.85
N ALA A 143 2.07 9.87 5.93
CA ALA A 143 2.22 11.22 6.46
C ALA A 143 3.47 11.32 7.34
N ASP A 144 3.72 10.34 8.17
CA ASP A 144 4.89 10.26 9.05
C ASP A 144 5.28 8.79 9.29
N PRO A 145 6.00 8.18 8.35
CA PRO A 145 6.51 6.83 8.54
C PRO A 145 7.64 6.88 9.58
N THR A 146 7.37 6.38 10.76
CA THR A 146 8.36 6.16 11.83
C THR A 146 9.11 4.88 11.56
#